data_881b2e4f87eef628bff07ad4a53dfa0d
#
_entry.id   881b2e4f87eef628bff07ad4a53dfa0d
#
_cell.length_a   1.000
_cell.length_b   1.000
_cell.length_c   1.000
_cell.angle_alpha   90.00
_cell.angle_beta   90.00
_cell.angle_gamma   90.00
#
_symmetry.space_group_name_H-M   'P 1'
#
loop_
_entity.id
_entity.type
_entity.pdbx_description
1 polymer ?
#
loop_
_entity_poly.entity_id
_entity_poly.type
_entity_poly.pdbx_seq_one_letter_code
_entity_poly.pdbx_strand_id
1 'polypeptide(L)'
;DVMFRKQDKRLSSILNKRVEVWHTVKSTVKDRLGQYPQEDKLYRTAYAGVIPQTGSLLSGRTADTTLSRTTHKIVMRYCKDITPDMWFMYDGVRYNILYIMDPYLDHERLEVFCEVLL
;
A
#
# COMPACT_ATOMS: atom_id res chain seq x y z
N ASP A 1 -6.88 20.50 20.86
CA ASP A 1 -5.85 21.28 20.19
C ASP A 1 -6.20 21.49 18.72
N VAL A 2 -6.12 22.74 18.28
CA VAL A 2 -6.54 23.13 16.93
C VAL A 2 -5.65 22.51 15.86
N MET A 3 -4.37 22.34 16.13
CA MET A 3 -3.45 21.73 15.16
C MET A 3 -3.74 20.24 14.96
N PHE A 4 -4.04 19.52 16.03
CA PHE A 4 -4.44 18.12 15.93
C PHE A 4 -5.72 17.96 15.13
N ARG A 5 -6.72 18.80 15.35
CA ARG A 5 -7.96 18.76 14.60
C ARG A 5 -7.74 19.01 13.11
N LYS A 6 -6.84 19.91 12.76
CA LYS A 6 -6.50 20.17 11.35
C LYS A 6 -5.81 18.96 10.71
N GLN A 7 -4.93 18.29 11.44
CA GLN A 7 -4.26 17.08 10.93
C GLN A 7 -5.25 15.95 10.71
N ASP A 8 -6.16 15.74 11.66
CA ASP A 8 -7.20 14.72 11.52
C ASP A 8 -8.10 14.99 10.30
N LYS A 9 -8.49 16.23 10.10
CA LYS A 9 -9.27 16.63 8.93
C LYS A 9 -8.50 16.42 7.64
N ARG A 10 -7.19 16.71 7.62
CA ARG A 10 -6.36 16.48 6.45
C ARG A 10 -6.27 15.00 6.12
N LEU A 11 -6.04 14.17 7.11
CA LEU A 11 -5.97 12.73 6.88
C LEU A 11 -7.31 12.21 6.32
N SER A 12 -8.42 12.58 6.95
CA SER A 12 -9.73 12.16 6.49
C SER A 12 -10.04 12.62 5.07
N SER A 13 -9.60 13.83 4.68
CA SER A 13 -9.85 14.32 3.32
C SER A 13 -8.94 13.66 2.29
N ILE A 14 -7.75 13.20 2.68
CA ILE A 14 -6.85 12.45 1.79
C ILE A 14 -7.36 11.04 1.57
N LEU A 15 -7.94 10.42 2.59
CA LEU A 15 -8.39 9.03 2.55
C LEU A 15 -9.75 8.92 1.85
N ASN A 16 -9.80 9.29 0.58
CA ASN A 16 -11.05 9.38 -0.17
C ASN A 16 -11.19 8.31 -1.26
N LYS A 17 -10.23 7.39 -1.39
CA LYS A 17 -10.28 6.31 -2.37
C LYS A 17 -10.50 4.99 -1.67
N ARG A 18 -11.44 4.19 -2.16
CA ARG A 18 -11.66 2.85 -1.63
C ARG A 18 -10.74 1.89 -2.36
N VAL A 19 -9.75 1.37 -1.65
CA VAL A 19 -8.78 0.43 -2.21
C VAL A 19 -9.00 -0.95 -1.63
N GLU A 20 -8.62 -1.96 -2.41
CA GLU A 20 -8.61 -3.35 -1.97
C GLU A 20 -7.19 -3.77 -1.64
N VAL A 21 -7.03 -4.50 -0.55
CA VAL A 21 -5.75 -5.10 -0.17
C VAL A 21 -5.86 -6.59 -0.44
N TRP A 22 -4.94 -7.10 -1.24
CA TRP A 22 -4.92 -8.50 -1.65
C TRP A 22 -3.66 -9.19 -1.14
N HIS A 23 -3.76 -10.49 -0.93
CA HIS A 23 -2.62 -11.30 -0.54
C HIS A 23 -2.73 -12.69 -1.17
N THR A 24 -1.60 -13.40 -1.16
CA THR A 24 -1.54 -14.77 -1.66
C THR A 24 -1.62 -15.72 -0.47
N VAL A 25 -2.47 -16.73 -0.57
CA VAL A 25 -2.63 -17.74 0.47
C VAL A 25 -2.51 -19.12 -0.17
N LYS A 26 -2.12 -20.12 0.63
CA LYS A 26 -2.15 -21.49 0.18
C LYS A 26 -3.58 -22.02 0.24
N SER A 27 -4.01 -22.68 -0.81
CA SER A 27 -5.31 -23.34 -0.83
C SER A 27 -5.34 -24.45 0.23
N THR A 28 -6.51 -24.70 0.82
CA THR A 28 -6.71 -25.80 1.74
C THR A 28 -6.99 -27.13 1.01
N VAL A 29 -7.15 -27.07 -0.31
CA VAL A 29 -7.46 -28.23 -1.14
C VAL A 29 -6.25 -28.56 -1.99
N LYS A 30 -5.79 -29.83 -1.93
CA LYS A 30 -4.68 -30.29 -2.75
C LYS A 30 -5.09 -30.38 -4.22
N ASP A 31 -4.15 -30.06 -5.10
CA ASP A 31 -4.32 -30.25 -6.53
C ASP A 31 -4.10 -31.72 -6.92
N ARG A 32 -4.14 -32.00 -8.24
CA ARG A 32 -3.95 -33.37 -8.75
C ARG A 32 -2.58 -33.93 -8.44
N LEU A 33 -1.59 -33.06 -8.22
CA LEU A 33 -0.22 -33.48 -7.93
C LEU A 33 0.04 -33.60 -6.42
N GLY A 34 -0.99 -33.43 -5.59
CA GLY A 34 -0.87 -33.52 -4.15
C GLY A 34 -0.27 -32.28 -3.50
N GLN A 35 -0.18 -31.18 -4.23
CA GLN A 35 0.35 -29.92 -3.75
C GLN A 35 -0.78 -28.96 -3.41
N TYR A 36 -0.52 -28.02 -2.49
CA TYR A 36 -1.45 -26.95 -2.16
C TYR A 36 -1.14 -25.76 -3.05
N PRO A 37 -1.99 -25.47 -4.06
CA PRO A 37 -1.74 -24.32 -4.93
C PRO A 37 -1.90 -23.02 -4.15
N GLN A 38 -1.19 -21.98 -4.61
CA GLN A 38 -1.37 -20.63 -4.07
C GLN A 38 -2.48 -19.94 -4.84
N GLU A 39 -3.26 -19.14 -4.12
CA GLU A 39 -4.32 -18.36 -4.73
C GLU A 39 -4.34 -16.96 -4.13
N ASP A 40 -4.76 -15.99 -4.95
CA ASP A 40 -4.88 -14.62 -4.52
C ASP A 40 -6.25 -14.42 -3.89
N LYS A 41 -6.27 -13.78 -2.73
CA LYS A 41 -7.53 -13.51 -2.03
C LYS A 41 -7.57 -12.06 -1.56
N LEU A 42 -8.76 -11.52 -1.56
CA LEU A 42 -9.00 -10.21 -0.95
C LEU A 42 -8.79 -10.33 0.56
N TYR A 43 -7.87 -9.50 1.10
CA TYR A 43 -7.60 -9.47 2.52
C TYR A 43 -8.55 -8.52 3.23
N ARG A 44 -8.65 -7.29 2.74
CA ARG A 44 -9.56 -6.27 3.29
C ARG A 44 -9.73 -5.12 2.31
N THR A 45 -10.71 -4.29 2.56
CA THR A 45 -10.84 -3.00 1.87
C THR A 45 -10.55 -1.88 2.85
N ALA A 46 -10.06 -0.76 2.34
CA ALA A 46 -9.73 0.38 3.18
C ALA A 46 -9.90 1.67 2.38
N TYR A 47 -10.17 2.76 3.06
CA TYR A 47 -10.09 4.08 2.45
C TYR A 47 -8.67 4.58 2.53
N ALA A 48 -8.17 5.07 1.42
CA ALA A 48 -6.77 5.48 1.29
C ALA A 48 -6.64 6.68 0.36
N GLY A 49 -5.50 7.34 0.45
CA GLY A 49 -5.07 8.31 -0.54
C GLY A 49 -4.11 7.65 -1.50
N VAL A 50 -4.32 7.83 -2.79
CA VAL A 50 -3.44 7.29 -3.82
C VAL A 50 -2.75 8.49 -4.48
N ILE A 51 -1.45 8.62 -4.25
CA ILE A 51 -0.69 9.82 -4.61
C ILE A 51 0.42 9.45 -5.58
N PRO A 52 0.35 9.92 -6.84
CA PRO A 52 1.43 9.69 -7.79
C PRO A 52 2.71 10.36 -7.30
N GLN A 53 3.84 9.67 -7.48
CA GLN A 53 5.16 10.18 -7.13
C GLN A 53 5.89 10.52 -8.42
N THR A 54 6.16 11.79 -8.63
CA THR A 54 6.81 12.29 -9.84
C THR A 54 7.89 13.30 -9.49
N GLY A 55 8.69 13.65 -10.47
CA GLY A 55 9.64 14.75 -10.36
C GLY A 55 10.74 14.51 -9.34
N SER A 56 10.79 15.34 -8.31
CA SER A 56 11.94 15.38 -7.39
C SER A 56 12.18 14.09 -6.63
N LEU A 57 11.13 13.30 -6.35
CA LEU A 57 11.32 12.04 -5.65
C LEU A 57 12.14 11.05 -6.49
N LEU A 58 11.92 11.03 -7.81
CA LEU A 58 12.61 10.12 -8.71
C LEU A 58 13.94 10.68 -9.17
N SER A 59 14.02 11.98 -9.42
CA SER A 59 15.18 12.59 -10.08
C SER A 59 16.40 12.78 -9.19
N GLY A 60 16.22 12.86 -7.88
CA GLY A 60 17.33 13.12 -6.97
C GLY A 60 17.86 11.90 -6.23
N ARG A 61 17.44 10.68 -6.60
CA ARG A 61 17.69 9.51 -5.77
C ARG A 61 18.27 8.33 -6.54
N THR A 62 19.31 8.57 -7.27
CA THR A 62 19.92 7.52 -8.09
C THR A 62 20.53 6.38 -7.28
N ALA A 63 20.93 6.63 -6.03
CA ALA A 63 21.54 5.62 -5.19
C ALA A 63 20.52 4.73 -4.49
N ASP A 64 19.26 5.14 -4.38
CA ASP A 64 18.21 4.37 -3.71
C ASP A 64 17.28 3.77 -4.75
N THR A 65 17.50 2.51 -5.07
CA THR A 65 16.75 1.82 -6.11
C THR A 65 15.27 1.63 -5.71
N THR A 66 14.96 1.49 -4.42
CA THR A 66 13.59 1.35 -3.97
C THR A 66 12.79 2.63 -4.22
N LEU A 67 13.34 3.78 -3.80
CA LEU A 67 12.66 5.05 -4.02
C LEU A 67 12.59 5.41 -5.50
N SER A 68 13.60 5.09 -6.28
CA SER A 68 13.59 5.39 -7.72
C SER A 68 12.57 4.52 -8.48
N ARG A 69 12.18 3.38 -7.93
CA ARG A 69 11.13 2.52 -8.51
C ARG A 69 9.73 2.93 -8.09
N THR A 70 9.59 3.75 -7.06
CA THR A 70 8.29 4.12 -6.52
C THR A 70 7.52 4.97 -7.52
N THR A 71 6.35 4.53 -7.91
CA THR A 71 5.45 5.29 -8.80
C THR A 71 4.33 5.96 -8.03
N HIS A 72 3.92 5.38 -6.92
CA HIS A 72 2.79 5.89 -6.12
C HIS A 72 3.06 5.69 -4.63
N LYS A 73 2.48 6.57 -3.84
CA LYS A 73 2.43 6.42 -2.40
C LYS A 73 0.96 6.27 -2.01
N ILE A 74 0.65 5.22 -1.26
CA ILE A 74 -0.69 5.00 -0.73
C ILE A 74 -0.67 5.30 0.75
N VAL A 75 -1.51 6.24 1.17
CA VAL A 75 -1.64 6.64 2.57
C VAL A 75 -2.91 6.01 3.10
N MET A 76 -2.81 5.32 4.24
CA MET A 76 -3.96 4.70 4.88
C MET A 76 -3.84 4.79 6.38
N ARG A 77 -4.93 4.55 7.09
CA ARG A 77 -4.86 4.49 8.56
C ARG A 77 -4.00 3.31 8.99
N TYR A 78 -3.36 3.46 10.13
CA TYR A 78 -2.47 2.42 10.65
C TYR A 78 -3.17 1.07 10.72
N CYS A 79 -2.47 0.05 10.24
CA CYS A 79 -2.89 -1.34 10.32
C CYS A 79 -1.63 -2.20 10.36
N LYS A 80 -1.44 -2.91 11.45
CA LYS A 80 -0.22 -3.71 11.66
C LYS A 80 -0.14 -4.94 10.75
N ASP A 81 -1.23 -5.32 10.11
CA ASP A 81 -1.29 -6.55 9.33
C ASP A 81 -0.82 -6.41 7.88
N ILE A 82 -0.56 -5.18 7.45
CA ILE A 82 -0.10 -4.94 6.08
C ILE A 82 1.38 -5.28 5.96
N THR A 83 1.72 -6.11 4.98
CA THR A 83 3.09 -6.57 4.75
C THR A 83 3.49 -6.34 3.29
N PRO A 84 4.81 -6.27 2.98
CA PRO A 84 5.25 -5.98 1.61
C PRO A 84 4.93 -7.05 0.57
N ASP A 85 4.55 -8.26 0.97
CA ASP A 85 4.14 -9.30 0.03
C ASP A 85 2.69 -9.14 -0.43
N MET A 86 1.95 -8.20 0.16
CA MET A 86 0.61 -7.84 -0.28
C MET A 86 0.67 -6.83 -1.42
N TRP A 87 -0.49 -6.53 -2.01
CA TRP A 87 -0.62 -5.49 -3.01
C TRP A 87 -1.98 -4.84 -2.91
N PHE A 88 -2.09 -3.64 -3.49
CA PHE A 88 -3.34 -2.92 -3.54
C PHE A 88 -3.93 -3.01 -4.94
N MET A 89 -5.25 -3.03 -5.01
CA MET A 89 -5.99 -2.88 -6.26
C MET A 89 -6.88 -1.65 -6.14
N TYR A 90 -6.76 -0.77 -7.10
CA TYR A 90 -7.60 0.40 -7.20
C TYR A 90 -7.82 0.74 -8.65
N ASP A 91 -9.08 0.91 -9.03
CA ASP A 91 -9.49 1.29 -10.39
C ASP A 91 -8.89 0.35 -11.46
N GLY A 92 -8.86 -0.96 -11.14
CA GLY A 92 -8.33 -1.97 -12.05
C GLY A 92 -6.82 -2.02 -12.16
N VAL A 93 -6.11 -1.25 -11.34
CA VAL A 93 -4.64 -1.17 -11.38
C VAL A 93 -4.06 -1.83 -10.13
N ARG A 94 -3.02 -2.62 -10.33
CA ARG A 94 -2.31 -3.29 -9.24
C ARG A 94 -1.13 -2.44 -8.78
N TYR A 95 -1.06 -2.18 -7.49
CA TYR A 95 0.01 -1.43 -6.84
C TYR A 95 0.80 -2.38 -5.98
N ASN A 96 2.00 -2.76 -6.44
CA ASN A 96 2.88 -3.66 -5.69
C ASN A 96 3.61 -2.89 -4.60
N ILE A 97 3.61 -3.43 -3.38
CA ILE A 97 4.22 -2.76 -2.24
C ILE A 97 5.74 -2.94 -2.29
N LEU A 98 6.48 -1.84 -2.24
CA LEU A 98 7.93 -1.85 -2.13
C LEU A 98 8.37 -1.77 -0.68
N TYR A 99 7.83 -0.83 0.09
CA TYR A 99 8.06 -0.79 1.53
C TYR A 99 6.98 0.06 2.22
N ILE A 100 6.91 -0.11 3.54
CA ILE A 100 5.87 0.48 4.37
C ILE A 100 6.55 1.34 5.43
N MET A 101 6.05 2.56 5.60
CA MET A 101 6.53 3.50 6.61
C MET A 101 5.41 3.85 7.57
N ASP A 102 5.71 3.84 8.86
CA ASP A 102 4.86 4.37 9.91
C ASP A 102 5.49 5.69 10.37
N PRO A 103 5.02 6.84 9.86
CA PRO A 103 5.67 8.12 10.16
C PRO A 103 5.72 8.39 11.66
N TYR A 104 6.90 8.73 12.14
CA TYR A 104 7.16 9.02 13.55
C TYR A 104 6.85 7.87 14.50
N LEU A 105 6.59 6.66 13.98
CA LEU A 105 6.24 5.47 14.77
C LEU A 105 5.07 5.70 15.73
N ASP A 106 4.15 6.57 15.38
CA ASP A 106 3.02 6.92 16.25
C ASP A 106 1.75 6.10 15.96
N HIS A 107 1.82 5.20 14.98
CA HIS A 107 0.72 4.28 14.63
C HIS A 107 -0.57 5.00 14.26
N GLU A 108 -0.45 6.19 13.66
CA GLU A 108 -1.62 6.94 13.20
C GLU A 108 -1.98 6.59 11.76
N ARG A 109 -0.96 6.50 10.92
CA ARG A 109 -1.14 6.20 9.50
C ARG A 109 0.04 5.40 8.98
N LEU A 110 -0.17 4.75 7.84
CA LEU A 110 0.89 4.13 7.06
C LEU A 110 1.07 4.89 5.77
N GLU A 111 2.33 5.06 5.36
CA GLU A 111 2.67 5.50 4.01
C GLU A 111 3.30 4.31 3.30
N VAL A 112 2.59 3.79 2.32
CA VAL A 112 2.99 2.58 1.61
C VAL A 112 3.50 2.98 0.25
N PHE A 113 4.78 2.72 0.00
CA PHE A 113 5.43 3.08 -1.26
C PHE A 113 5.30 1.92 -2.22
N CYS A 114 4.71 2.19 -3.38
CA CYS A 114 4.29 1.18 -4.32
C CYS A 114 4.84 1.45 -5.70
N GLU A 115 4.88 0.42 -6.55
CA GLU A 115 5.13 0.57 -7.97
C GLU A 115 4.02 -0.05 -8.78
N VAL A 116 3.70 0.60 -9.88
CA VAL A 116 2.81 0.08 -10.91
C VAL A 116 3.67 -0.32 -12.09
N LEU A 117 3.56 -1.58 -12.49
CA LEU A 117 4.26 -2.10 -13.67
C LEU A 117 3.30 -2.02 -14.85
N LEU A 118 3.72 -1.33 -15.89
CA LEU A 118 2.92 -1.17 -17.10
C LEU A 118 3.21 -2.27 -18.12
#